data_c7c09c95eff96f315b0649a4987cf2a9
#
_entry.id   c7c09c95eff96f315b0649a4987cf2a9
#
_cell.length_a   1.000
_cell.length_b   1.000
_cell.length_c   1.000
_cell.angle_alpha   90.00
_cell.angle_beta   90.00
_cell.angle_gamma   90.00
#
_symmetry.space_group_name_H-M   'P 1'
#
loop_
_entity.id
_entity.type
_entity.pdbx_description
1 polymer ?
#
loop_
_entity_poly.entity_id
_entity_poly.type
_entity_poly.pdbx_seq_one_letter_code
_entity_poly.pdbx_strand_id
1 'polypeptide(L)'
;MDKVYIVYWSQSGNTQAMAEAIGKGVTAAGKEAAVQFVSKASVEDLKNVKGFALGCPAMGAEVLEEMEMEPFVSELEGFVAGKSIALFGSYGWGDGQWMRDWVDRMSAAGANIVNREGLMCQEMPDEEVLSDCENLGRQLAGM
;
A
#
# COMPACT_ATOMS: atom_id res chain seq x y z
N MET A 1 6.01 -15.54 -4.53
CA MET A 1 6.04 -15.27 -3.08
C MET A 1 4.95 -16.07 -2.40
N ASP A 2 5.27 -16.70 -1.30
CA ASP A 2 4.27 -17.47 -0.55
C ASP A 2 3.48 -16.60 0.41
N LYS A 3 4.06 -15.47 0.81
CA LYS A 3 3.46 -14.52 1.73
C LYS A 3 3.55 -13.12 1.16
N VAL A 4 2.44 -12.40 1.18
CA VAL A 4 2.38 -11.01 0.69
C VAL A 4 2.08 -10.09 1.86
N TYR A 5 2.95 -9.12 2.09
CA TYR A 5 2.77 -8.12 3.13
C TYR A 5 1.97 -6.94 2.60
N ILE A 6 1.00 -6.50 3.40
CA ILE A 6 0.18 -5.34 3.10
C ILE A 6 0.22 -4.47 4.35
N VAL A 7 1.02 -3.40 4.28
CA VAL A 7 1.28 -2.54 5.43
C VAL A 7 0.54 -1.22 5.25
N TYR A 8 -0.22 -0.82 6.27
CA TYR A 8 -1.05 0.37 6.17
C TYR A 8 -1.07 1.18 7.45
N TRP A 9 -1.46 2.44 7.31
CA TRP A 9 -1.88 3.31 8.41
C TRP A 9 -3.31 3.75 8.11
N SER A 10 -4.15 3.81 9.14
CA SER A 10 -5.55 4.20 8.95
C SER A 10 -6.06 4.86 10.23
N GLN A 11 -6.89 5.89 10.09
CA GLN A 11 -7.53 6.56 11.20
C GLN A 11 -9.03 6.31 11.20
N SER A 12 -9.68 6.54 10.06
CA SER A 12 -11.13 6.38 9.92
C SER A 12 -11.59 4.96 9.63
N GLY A 13 -10.65 4.09 9.26
CA GLY A 13 -10.96 2.72 8.83
C GLY A 13 -11.09 2.55 7.32
N ASN A 14 -11.04 3.62 6.54
CA ASN A 14 -11.19 3.54 5.09
C ASN A 14 -10.00 2.85 4.43
N THR A 15 -8.78 3.29 4.73
CA THR A 15 -7.57 2.66 4.19
C THR A 15 -7.43 1.24 4.72
N GLN A 16 -7.84 0.98 5.97
CA GLN A 16 -7.85 -0.36 6.54
C GLN A 16 -8.76 -1.30 5.74
N ALA A 17 -9.96 -0.84 5.38
CA ALA A 17 -10.90 -1.64 4.58
C ALA A 17 -10.27 -2.00 3.21
N MET A 18 -9.54 -1.07 2.60
CA MET A 18 -8.81 -1.33 1.36
C MET A 18 -7.73 -2.39 1.58
N ALA A 19 -6.96 -2.26 2.65
CA ALA A 19 -5.90 -3.22 2.97
C ALA A 19 -6.45 -4.63 3.16
N GLU A 20 -7.57 -4.75 3.86
CA GLU A 20 -8.22 -6.03 4.10
C GLU A 20 -8.75 -6.66 2.81
N ALA A 21 -9.28 -5.85 1.90
CA ALA A 21 -9.75 -6.32 0.61
C ALA A 21 -8.59 -6.83 -0.27
N ILE A 22 -7.44 -6.12 -0.24
CA ILE A 22 -6.24 -6.59 -0.93
C ILE A 22 -5.83 -7.96 -0.36
N GLY A 23 -5.87 -8.10 0.96
CA GLY A 23 -5.57 -9.37 1.62
C GLY A 23 -6.48 -10.50 1.17
N LYS A 24 -7.78 -10.22 0.99
CA LYS A 24 -8.72 -11.23 0.48
C LYS A 24 -8.31 -11.71 -0.91
N GLY A 25 -7.88 -10.80 -1.77
CA GLY A 25 -7.41 -11.16 -3.12
C GLY A 25 -6.17 -12.03 -3.08
N VAL A 26 -5.24 -11.74 -2.18
CA VAL A 26 -4.04 -12.55 -1.98
C VAL A 26 -4.42 -13.97 -1.55
N THR A 27 -5.30 -14.07 -0.57
CA THR A 27 -5.76 -15.38 -0.05
C THR A 27 -6.51 -16.16 -1.12
N ALA A 28 -7.36 -15.49 -1.88
CA ALA A 28 -8.11 -16.14 -2.97
C ALA A 28 -7.18 -16.72 -4.05
N ALA A 29 -6.00 -16.14 -4.21
CA ALA A 29 -5.00 -16.62 -5.17
C ALA A 29 -4.09 -17.71 -4.57
N GLY A 30 -4.36 -18.15 -3.34
CA GLY A 30 -3.64 -19.26 -2.72
C GLY A 30 -2.37 -18.88 -1.96
N LYS A 31 -2.18 -17.61 -1.67
CA LYS A 31 -1.02 -17.13 -0.90
C LYS A 31 -1.46 -16.66 0.48
N GLU A 32 -0.49 -16.51 1.38
CA GLU A 32 -0.77 -15.98 2.71
C GLU A 32 -0.73 -14.44 2.67
N ALA A 33 -1.76 -13.80 3.24
CA ALA A 33 -1.78 -12.34 3.34
C ALA A 33 -1.38 -11.90 4.75
N ALA A 34 -0.37 -11.06 4.84
CA ALA A 34 0.04 -10.45 6.11
C ALA A 34 -0.40 -8.99 6.10
N VAL A 35 -1.64 -8.75 6.52
CA VAL A 35 -2.22 -7.41 6.59
C VAL A 35 -1.86 -6.83 7.96
N GLN A 36 -1.01 -5.80 7.97
CA GLN A 36 -0.42 -5.28 9.20
C GLN A 36 -0.55 -3.76 9.29
N PHE A 37 -1.00 -3.27 10.43
CA PHE A 37 -0.86 -1.86 10.74
C PHE A 37 0.64 -1.54 10.83
N VAL A 38 1.04 -0.36 10.37
CA VAL A 38 2.47 -0.02 10.21
C VAL A 38 3.26 -0.18 11.51
N SER A 39 2.66 0.09 12.68
CA SER A 39 3.34 -0.07 13.97
C SER A 39 3.67 -1.52 14.31
N LYS A 40 3.04 -2.46 13.64
CA LYS A 40 3.23 -3.91 13.83
C LYS A 40 4.11 -4.52 12.73
N ALA A 41 4.44 -3.74 11.71
CA ALA A 41 5.22 -4.22 10.57
C ALA A 41 6.71 -4.05 10.81
N SER A 42 7.52 -4.88 10.14
CA SER A 42 8.97 -4.82 10.23
C SER A 42 9.57 -4.52 8.87
N VAL A 43 10.44 -3.53 8.82
CA VAL A 43 11.20 -3.20 7.61
C VAL A 43 12.05 -4.41 7.18
N GLU A 44 12.60 -5.17 8.14
CA GLU A 44 13.40 -6.35 7.84
C GLU A 44 12.61 -7.41 7.05
N ASP A 45 11.33 -7.59 7.38
CA ASP A 45 10.48 -8.54 6.65
C ASP A 45 10.34 -8.12 5.19
N LEU A 46 10.21 -6.82 4.94
CA LEU A 46 10.05 -6.29 3.58
C LEU A 46 11.34 -6.33 2.77
N LYS A 47 12.49 -6.30 3.42
CA LYS A 47 13.78 -6.45 2.73
C LYS A 47 13.89 -7.81 2.05
N ASN A 48 13.29 -8.82 2.64
CA ASN A 48 13.47 -10.22 2.22
C ASN A 48 12.45 -10.69 1.18
N VAL A 49 11.53 -9.82 0.74
CA VAL A 49 10.51 -10.17 -0.24
C VAL A 49 10.69 -9.36 -1.53
N LYS A 50 10.14 -9.86 -2.63
CA LYS A 50 10.24 -9.22 -3.94
C LYS A 50 9.29 -8.04 -4.07
N GLY A 51 8.19 -8.05 -3.32
CA GLY A 51 7.19 -7.00 -3.42
C GLY A 51 6.21 -7.02 -2.27
N PHE A 52 5.48 -5.91 -2.13
CA PHE A 52 4.52 -5.72 -1.06
C PHE A 52 3.60 -4.55 -1.38
N ALA A 53 2.59 -4.33 -0.54
CA ALA A 53 1.69 -3.19 -0.69
C ALA A 53 1.84 -2.26 0.51
N LEU A 54 1.76 -0.96 0.24
CA LEU A 54 1.77 0.08 1.28
C LEU A 54 0.53 0.95 1.12
N GLY A 55 -0.16 1.23 2.22
CA GLY A 55 -1.36 2.05 2.21
C GLY A 55 -1.34 3.13 3.26
N CYS A 56 -1.79 4.33 2.89
CA CYS A 56 -1.85 5.47 3.79
C CYS A 56 -2.85 6.50 3.23
N PRO A 57 -3.75 7.04 4.05
CA PRO A 57 -4.63 8.11 3.56
C PRO A 57 -3.86 9.41 3.36
N ALA A 58 -4.45 10.32 2.59
CA ALA A 58 -3.92 11.68 2.48
C ALA A 58 -4.13 12.39 3.82
N MET A 59 -3.06 12.94 4.37
CA MET A 59 -3.09 13.65 5.64
C MET A 59 -2.80 15.14 5.44
N GLY A 60 -3.43 15.98 6.24
CA GLY A 60 -3.14 17.41 6.28
C GLY A 60 -2.99 18.06 4.90
N ALA A 61 -1.80 18.48 4.54
CA ALA A 61 -1.48 19.12 3.27
C ALA A 61 -1.12 18.11 2.17
N GLU A 62 -1.88 17.03 2.06
CA GLU A 62 -1.67 15.93 1.10
C GLU A 62 -0.29 15.30 1.25
N VAL A 63 0.00 14.84 2.46
CA VAL A 63 1.24 14.14 2.78
C VAL A 63 0.91 12.81 3.45
N LEU A 64 1.92 11.95 3.61
CA LEU A 64 1.77 10.72 4.38
C LEU A 64 1.65 11.04 5.87
N GLU A 65 1.09 10.11 6.63
CA GLU A 65 1.02 10.25 8.07
C GLU A 65 2.44 10.36 8.64
N GLU A 66 2.68 11.38 9.48
CA GLU A 66 4.03 11.80 9.87
C GLU A 66 4.69 10.98 10.96
N MET A 67 3.91 10.38 11.85
CA MET A 67 4.46 9.77 13.06
C MET A 67 4.93 8.33 12.86
N GLU A 68 4.26 7.59 12.00
CA GLU A 68 4.55 6.17 11.80
C GLU A 68 4.83 5.83 10.34
N MET A 69 3.96 6.25 9.42
CA MET A 69 4.13 5.86 8.01
C MET A 69 5.31 6.57 7.34
N GLU A 70 5.48 7.86 7.56
CA GLU A 70 6.57 8.60 6.95
C GLU A 70 7.95 8.04 7.35
N PRO A 71 8.22 7.78 8.64
CA PRO A 71 9.50 7.17 9.03
C PRO A 71 9.69 5.78 8.43
N PHE A 72 8.62 4.99 8.36
CA PHE A 72 8.67 3.65 7.81
C PHE A 72 9.05 3.69 6.32
N VAL A 73 8.40 4.57 5.56
CA VAL A 73 8.68 4.74 4.12
C VAL A 73 10.10 5.25 3.90
N SER A 74 10.56 6.18 4.75
CA SER A 74 11.93 6.70 4.66
C SER A 74 12.97 5.59 4.79
N GLU A 75 12.76 4.64 5.70
CA GLU A 75 13.65 3.49 5.82
C GLU A 75 13.59 2.59 4.58
N LEU A 76 12.38 2.38 4.05
CA LEU A 76 12.20 1.52 2.86
C LEU A 76 12.94 2.06 1.64
N GLU A 77 13.02 3.37 1.50
CA GLU A 77 13.68 4.00 0.35
C GLU A 77 15.11 3.50 0.15
N GLY A 78 15.77 3.07 1.21
CA GLY A 78 17.14 2.60 1.15
C GLY A 78 17.33 1.23 0.49
N PHE A 79 16.25 0.47 0.27
CA PHE A 79 16.40 -0.89 -0.27
C PHE A 79 15.26 -1.35 -1.18
N VAL A 80 14.40 -0.44 -1.64
CA VAL A 80 13.28 -0.83 -2.52
C VAL A 80 13.66 -0.97 -3.99
N ALA A 81 14.89 -0.61 -4.36
CA ALA A 81 15.31 -0.71 -5.75
C ALA A 81 15.11 -2.14 -6.27
N GLY A 82 14.39 -2.25 -7.40
CA GLY A 82 14.10 -3.53 -8.02
C GLY A 82 12.91 -4.28 -7.42
N LYS A 83 12.31 -3.78 -6.34
CA LYS A 83 11.14 -4.42 -5.75
C LYS A 83 9.85 -3.92 -6.42
N SER A 84 8.84 -4.78 -6.41
CA SER A 84 7.53 -4.46 -6.97
C SER A 84 6.61 -4.03 -5.84
N ILE A 85 6.12 -2.80 -5.89
CA ILE A 85 5.34 -2.21 -4.81
C ILE A 85 3.99 -1.74 -5.34
N ALA A 86 2.92 -2.02 -4.59
CA ALA A 86 1.60 -1.47 -4.83
C ALA A 86 1.32 -0.40 -3.78
N LEU A 87 0.75 0.72 -4.19
CA LEU A 87 0.39 1.80 -3.28
C LEU A 87 -1.12 2.01 -3.31
N PHE A 88 -1.71 2.28 -2.15
CA PHE A 88 -3.14 2.51 -2.04
C PHE A 88 -3.47 3.47 -0.90
N GLY A 89 -4.68 4.00 -0.90
CA GLY A 89 -5.13 4.87 0.17
C GLY A 89 -6.41 5.60 -0.13
N SER A 90 -7.01 6.17 0.92
CA SER A 90 -8.22 6.96 0.83
C SER A 90 -7.90 8.44 1.03
N TYR A 91 -8.80 9.32 0.60
CA TYR A 91 -8.66 10.75 0.81
C TYR A 91 -10.03 11.38 0.99
N GLY A 92 -10.09 12.49 1.73
CA GLY A 92 -11.33 13.21 1.98
C GLY A 92 -11.48 14.41 1.05
N TRP A 93 -10.40 15.15 0.83
CA TRP A 93 -10.38 16.32 -0.03
C TRP A 93 -9.07 16.33 -0.83
N GLY A 94 -8.98 17.25 -1.78
CA GLY A 94 -7.86 17.26 -2.68
C GLY A 94 -8.13 16.37 -3.89
N ASP A 95 -7.11 16.12 -4.69
CA ASP A 95 -7.25 15.42 -5.96
C ASP A 95 -6.29 14.25 -6.15
N GLY A 96 -5.70 13.75 -5.07
CA GLY A 96 -4.78 12.63 -5.13
C GLY A 96 -3.32 13.02 -5.22
N GLN A 97 -2.98 14.26 -4.94
CA GLN A 97 -1.60 14.72 -5.03
C GLN A 97 -0.67 13.91 -4.14
N TRP A 98 -1.12 13.54 -2.91
CA TRP A 98 -0.30 12.75 -1.99
C TRP A 98 0.11 11.40 -2.63
N MET A 99 -0.78 10.81 -3.40
CA MET A 99 -0.51 9.52 -4.04
C MET A 99 0.45 9.70 -5.22
N ARG A 100 0.28 10.76 -6.02
CA ARG A 100 1.20 11.04 -7.11
C ARG A 100 2.61 11.29 -6.60
N ASP A 101 2.73 12.05 -5.53
CA ASP A 101 4.02 12.32 -4.87
C ASP A 101 4.64 11.03 -4.33
N TRP A 102 3.81 10.15 -3.76
CA TRP A 102 4.27 8.88 -3.21
C TRP A 102 4.76 7.95 -4.32
N VAL A 103 4.03 7.86 -5.41
CA VAL A 103 4.44 7.06 -6.58
C VAL A 103 5.78 7.58 -7.11
N ASP A 104 5.92 8.90 -7.29
CA ASP A 104 7.15 9.50 -7.77
C ASP A 104 8.32 9.24 -6.82
N ARG A 105 8.07 9.35 -5.53
CA ARG A 105 9.07 9.10 -4.49
C ARG A 105 9.60 7.69 -4.53
N MET A 106 8.71 6.70 -4.57
CA MET A 106 9.11 5.30 -4.59
C MET A 106 9.75 4.92 -5.91
N SER A 107 9.26 5.46 -7.03
CA SER A 107 9.86 5.24 -8.33
C SER A 107 11.28 5.82 -8.40
N ALA A 108 11.49 7.00 -7.82
CA ALA A 108 12.81 7.61 -7.74
C ALA A 108 13.77 6.78 -6.90
N ALA A 109 13.26 6.04 -5.91
CA ALA A 109 14.06 5.12 -5.09
C ALA A 109 14.37 3.80 -5.81
N GLY A 110 13.84 3.60 -7.03
CA GLY A 110 14.11 2.43 -7.84
C GLY A 110 13.05 1.34 -7.78
N ALA A 111 11.94 1.58 -7.09
CA ALA A 111 10.85 0.61 -7.01
C ALA A 111 10.05 0.58 -8.31
N ASN A 112 9.47 -0.58 -8.61
CA ASN A 112 8.54 -0.76 -9.71
C ASN A 112 7.11 -0.70 -9.13
N ILE A 113 6.35 0.33 -9.49
CA ILE A 113 4.99 0.52 -8.98
C ILE A 113 4.03 -0.30 -9.84
N VAL A 114 3.55 -1.42 -9.30
CA VAL A 114 2.76 -2.40 -10.07
C VAL A 114 1.38 -1.89 -10.47
N ASN A 115 0.80 -0.99 -9.68
CA ASN A 115 -0.50 -0.37 -10.01
C ASN A 115 -0.34 1.08 -10.49
N ARG A 116 0.83 1.41 -11.00
CA ARG A 116 1.18 2.63 -11.73
C ARG A 116 0.87 3.93 -11.00
N GLU A 117 -0.40 4.31 -10.91
CA GLU A 117 -0.84 5.57 -10.33
C GLU A 117 -1.26 5.44 -8.88
N GLY A 118 -1.25 4.22 -8.35
CA GLY A 118 -1.79 3.94 -7.03
C GLY A 118 -3.29 3.71 -7.08
N LEU A 119 -3.81 2.99 -6.08
CA LEU A 119 -5.24 2.73 -5.97
C LEU A 119 -5.82 3.68 -4.93
N MET A 120 -6.66 4.60 -5.36
CA MET A 120 -7.23 5.64 -4.50
C MET A 120 -8.75 5.53 -4.42
N CYS A 121 -9.30 5.93 -3.27
CA CYS A 121 -10.75 6.14 -3.19
C CYS A 121 -11.02 7.39 -2.34
N GLN A 122 -12.09 8.09 -2.67
CA GLN A 122 -12.53 9.23 -1.90
C GLN A 122 -13.43 8.74 -0.77
N GLU A 123 -13.03 9.01 0.47
CA GLU A 123 -13.74 8.60 1.68
C GLU A 123 -13.90 7.08 1.78
N MET A 124 -15.11 6.58 2.03
CA MET A 124 -15.35 5.15 2.23
C MET A 124 -15.26 4.39 0.91
N PRO A 125 -14.49 3.29 0.85
CA PRO A 125 -14.44 2.48 -0.37
C PRO A 125 -15.79 1.81 -0.63
N ASP A 126 -16.27 1.94 -1.87
CA ASP A 126 -17.49 1.27 -2.31
C ASP A 126 -17.17 -0.12 -2.85
N GLU A 127 -18.19 -0.83 -3.35
CA GLU A 127 -18.01 -2.20 -3.85
C GLU A 127 -17.03 -2.27 -5.02
N GLU A 128 -17.03 -1.26 -5.89
CA GLU A 128 -16.13 -1.22 -7.04
C GLU A 128 -14.67 -1.08 -6.57
N VAL A 129 -14.41 -0.16 -5.63
CA VAL A 129 -13.06 0.02 -5.09
C VAL A 129 -12.60 -1.24 -4.36
N LEU A 130 -13.47 -1.86 -3.56
CA LEU A 130 -13.11 -3.09 -2.86
C LEU A 130 -12.80 -4.22 -3.84
N SER A 131 -13.54 -4.30 -4.94
CA SER A 131 -13.25 -5.27 -5.99
C SER A 131 -11.89 -5.00 -6.65
N ASP A 132 -11.57 -3.73 -6.90
CA ASP A 132 -10.25 -3.35 -7.43
C ASP A 132 -9.13 -3.70 -6.45
N CYS A 133 -9.38 -3.56 -5.15
CA CYS A 133 -8.42 -3.96 -4.12
C CYS A 133 -8.18 -5.47 -4.15
N GLU A 134 -9.24 -6.27 -4.26
CA GLU A 134 -9.11 -7.71 -4.34
C GLU A 134 -8.32 -8.13 -5.60
N ASN A 135 -8.58 -7.48 -6.72
CA ASN A 135 -7.84 -7.73 -7.96
C ASN A 135 -6.36 -7.38 -7.81
N LEU A 136 -6.07 -6.28 -7.12
CA LEU A 136 -4.68 -5.90 -6.83
C LEU A 136 -3.99 -6.96 -5.98
N GLY A 137 -4.72 -7.53 -5.00
CA GLY A 137 -4.21 -8.61 -4.17
C GLY A 137 -3.87 -9.85 -4.99
N ARG A 138 -4.73 -10.22 -5.93
CA ARG A 138 -4.48 -11.34 -6.84
C ARG A 138 -3.25 -11.08 -7.71
N GLN A 139 -3.11 -9.86 -8.19
CA GLN A 139 -1.94 -9.46 -8.99
C GLN A 139 -0.65 -9.62 -8.19
N LEU A 140 -0.64 -9.13 -6.95
CA LEU A 140 0.53 -9.24 -6.07
C LEU A 140 0.88 -10.70 -5.79
N ALA A 141 -0.12 -11.54 -5.54
CA ALA A 141 0.09 -12.96 -5.27
C ALA A 141 0.68 -13.70 -6.45
N GLY A 142 0.42 -13.24 -7.66
CA GLY A 142 0.92 -13.86 -8.88
C GLY A 142 2.33 -13.45 -9.28
N MET A 143 2.95 -12.60 -8.52
CA MET A 143 4.27 -12.05 -8.87
C MET A 143 5.43 -12.87 -8.32
#